data_61838285c32dfcdd7a5d5dac1389a15c
#
_entry.id   61838285c32dfcdd7a5d5dac1389a15c
#
_cell.length_a   1.000
_cell.length_b   1.000
_cell.length_c   1.000
_cell.angle_alpha   90.00
_cell.angle_beta   90.00
_cell.angle_gamma   90.00
#
_symmetry.space_group_name_H-M   'P 1'
#
loop_
_entity.id
_entity.type
_entity.pdbx_description
1 polymer ?
#
loop_
_entity_poly.entity_id
_entity_poly.type
_entity_poly.pdbx_seq_one_letter_code
_entity_poly.pdbx_strand_id
1 'polypeptide(L)'
;VEVEAPPPTVVIGLEVHVQLATESKLFCGCSTKFGAGPNTHTCPVCIGMPGVLPVLNRKAVELAIKAALALNCTIARSTKWDRKNYYYPDLPKGYQISQFDLPLSRDGWLAISDPKGRCEPKRIGIIRAHLEEDAGKSMHDEAAGKAPSRIDLNRAGTPLLEIVSQPDLRSADEAKTYLTELKLLLGYLGVSDCNMQEGSLRVDANINLHLDAPQGRIATPIVEVKNVNSFRAVERAMEYEARRQLEVWRETGRKLGDVPKSTRGWDDASQKTYLQRVKEESSDYRYFPEPDLVPVTFSEAQVERLRAALGELPAALRTRLETTYGITSYQSDVLVNQGRALVDYYIDLADRLGDGRLAGNWVQQDVLRALGEQHLGIEQFPVGPAALAELIEAVRAGRLTTSRGREVLARMIASGQPFGPTIAALGIGAVDESELEKLCRELLAANPKIVAEVKEGKLKGLGSLIGAAKKKNPNVNPNQVRETCLRLIGKDGRS
;
A
#
# COMPACT_ATOMS: atom_id res chain seq x y z
N VAL A 1 47.69 8.62 4.69
CA VAL A 1 46.24 8.82 4.58
C VAL A 1 45.69 7.52 4.00
N GLU A 2 45.20 6.63 4.85
CA GLU A 2 44.42 5.48 4.39
C GLU A 2 43.18 6.05 3.69
N VAL A 3 43.10 5.90 2.39
CA VAL A 3 41.91 6.20 1.62
C VAL A 3 40.91 5.11 2.02
N GLU A 4 39.93 5.46 2.86
CA GLU A 4 38.84 4.55 3.21
C GLU A 4 38.24 4.01 1.92
N ALA A 5 38.21 2.69 1.77
CA ALA A 5 37.59 2.05 0.60
C ALA A 5 36.13 2.49 0.50
N PRO A 6 35.61 2.77 -0.70
CA PRO A 6 34.21 3.17 -0.86
C PRO A 6 33.27 2.14 -0.25
N PRO A 7 32.12 2.57 0.29
CA PRO A 7 31.18 1.64 0.91
C PRO A 7 30.71 0.59 -0.12
N PRO A 8 30.46 -0.66 0.33
CA PRO A 8 30.00 -1.70 -0.56
C PRO A 8 28.63 -1.36 -1.18
N THR A 9 28.47 -1.68 -2.48
CA THR A 9 27.18 -1.57 -3.15
C THR A 9 26.34 -2.79 -2.81
N VAL A 10 25.20 -2.59 -2.16
CA VAL A 10 24.20 -3.65 -1.94
C VAL A 10 23.48 -3.95 -3.26
N VAL A 11 23.29 -5.22 -3.55
CA VAL A 11 22.56 -5.70 -4.75
C VAL A 11 21.50 -6.67 -4.31
N ILE A 12 20.22 -6.33 -4.55
CA ILE A 12 19.07 -7.12 -4.13
C ILE A 12 18.18 -7.40 -5.35
N GLY A 13 17.74 -8.65 -5.48
CA GLY A 13 16.67 -9.09 -6.35
C GLY A 13 15.58 -9.78 -5.52
N LEU A 14 14.32 -9.60 -5.88
CA LEU A 14 13.19 -10.15 -5.18
C LEU A 14 12.41 -11.13 -6.07
N GLU A 15 12.01 -12.24 -5.48
CA GLU A 15 11.05 -13.19 -6.02
C GLU A 15 9.77 -13.06 -5.19
N VAL A 16 8.70 -12.56 -5.79
CA VAL A 16 7.45 -12.28 -5.09
C VAL A 16 6.36 -13.21 -5.59
N HIS A 17 5.82 -14.02 -4.70
CA HIS A 17 4.75 -14.96 -4.97
C HIS A 17 3.42 -14.39 -4.50
N VAL A 18 2.43 -14.33 -5.38
CA VAL A 18 1.14 -13.69 -5.13
C VAL A 18 0.02 -14.65 -5.47
N GLN A 19 -0.79 -15.02 -4.48
CA GLN A 19 -2.02 -15.78 -4.73
C GLN A 19 -3.03 -14.89 -5.42
N LEU A 20 -3.60 -15.38 -6.52
CA LEU A 20 -4.58 -14.64 -7.30
C LEU A 20 -5.99 -14.74 -6.71
N ALA A 21 -6.71 -13.63 -6.74
CA ALA A 21 -8.10 -13.52 -6.24
C ALA A 21 -9.10 -14.26 -7.14
N THR A 22 -9.04 -15.59 -7.14
CA THR A 22 -9.97 -16.48 -7.83
C THR A 22 -10.85 -17.22 -6.82
N GLU A 23 -12.05 -17.60 -7.21
CA GLU A 23 -12.95 -18.40 -6.37
C GLU A 23 -12.55 -19.87 -6.35
N SER A 24 -11.89 -20.34 -7.40
CA SER A 24 -11.44 -21.73 -7.54
C SER A 24 -9.95 -21.82 -7.87
N LYS A 25 -9.39 -22.99 -7.62
CA LYS A 25 -7.99 -23.31 -7.86
C LYS A 25 -7.59 -23.24 -9.34
N LEU A 26 -6.28 -23.33 -9.61
CA LEU A 26 -5.72 -23.12 -10.97
C LEU A 26 -6.19 -24.19 -11.94
N PHE A 27 -6.35 -25.45 -11.49
CA PHE A 27 -6.64 -26.59 -12.36
C PHE A 27 -7.86 -27.42 -11.90
N CYS A 28 -8.61 -26.97 -10.91
CA CYS A 28 -9.82 -27.64 -10.43
C CYS A 28 -10.83 -26.65 -9.82
N GLY A 29 -12.04 -27.15 -9.51
CA GLY A 29 -13.12 -26.36 -8.92
C GLY A 29 -13.08 -26.18 -7.41
N CYS A 30 -12.05 -26.66 -6.68
CA CYS A 30 -11.95 -26.46 -5.24
C CYS A 30 -11.82 -24.99 -4.88
N SER A 31 -12.42 -24.60 -3.74
CA SER A 31 -12.37 -23.22 -3.25
C SER A 31 -10.95 -22.79 -2.88
N THR A 32 -10.64 -21.52 -3.10
CA THR A 32 -9.42 -20.85 -2.67
C THR A 32 -9.58 -20.06 -1.37
N LYS A 33 -10.77 -20.08 -0.74
CA LYS A 33 -11.06 -19.31 0.47
C LYS A 33 -10.17 -19.76 1.63
N PHE A 34 -9.53 -18.80 2.28
CA PHE A 34 -8.73 -19.00 3.48
C PHE A 34 -9.61 -19.32 4.71
N GLY A 35 -9.06 -20.05 5.70
CA GLY A 35 -9.67 -20.26 7.00
C GLY A 35 -10.62 -21.47 7.11
N ALA A 36 -10.76 -22.27 6.05
CA ALA A 36 -11.51 -23.53 6.12
C ALA A 36 -10.78 -24.60 6.98
N GLY A 37 -11.53 -25.59 7.48
CA GLY A 37 -10.94 -26.73 8.19
C GLY A 37 -9.89 -27.45 7.33
N PRO A 38 -8.83 -28.05 7.94
CA PRO A 38 -7.76 -28.68 7.19
C PRO A 38 -8.26 -29.74 6.20
N ASN A 39 -7.71 -29.73 4.98
CA ASN A 39 -8.00 -30.71 3.91
C ASN A 39 -9.47 -30.77 3.47
N THR A 40 -10.26 -29.71 3.69
CA THR A 40 -11.65 -29.63 3.25
C THR A 40 -11.81 -29.07 1.84
N HIS A 41 -10.84 -28.29 1.34
CA HIS A 41 -10.81 -27.77 -0.02
C HIS A 41 -9.86 -28.57 -0.91
N THR A 42 -10.09 -29.87 -0.99
CA THR A 42 -9.28 -30.82 -1.78
C THR A 42 -10.17 -31.68 -2.68
N CYS A 43 -9.60 -32.11 -3.81
CA CYS A 43 -10.23 -33.07 -4.71
C CYS A 43 -9.15 -33.94 -5.36
N PRO A 44 -9.50 -35.05 -6.04
CA PRO A 44 -8.53 -35.91 -6.72
C PRO A 44 -7.54 -35.17 -7.61
N VAL A 45 -7.96 -34.06 -8.27
CA VAL A 45 -7.08 -33.28 -9.17
C VAL A 45 -5.98 -32.58 -8.40
N CYS A 46 -6.31 -31.74 -7.39
CA CYS A 46 -5.31 -30.95 -6.69
C CYS A 46 -4.40 -31.79 -5.77
N ILE A 47 -4.81 -33.00 -5.37
CA ILE A 47 -3.96 -33.94 -4.63
C ILE A 47 -3.23 -34.95 -5.55
N GLY A 48 -3.46 -34.90 -6.86
CA GLY A 48 -2.70 -35.68 -7.85
C GLY A 48 -3.03 -37.16 -7.87
N MET A 49 -4.27 -37.56 -7.69
CA MET A 49 -4.67 -38.97 -7.83
C MET A 49 -4.44 -39.48 -9.26
N PRO A 50 -4.06 -40.78 -9.43
CA PRO A 50 -3.87 -41.32 -10.77
C PRO A 50 -5.10 -41.20 -11.67
N GLY A 51 -4.88 -40.78 -12.92
CA GLY A 51 -5.94 -40.66 -13.95
C GLY A 51 -6.73 -39.37 -13.94
N VAL A 52 -6.40 -38.39 -13.09
CA VAL A 52 -7.03 -37.06 -13.10
C VAL A 52 -6.43 -36.17 -14.18
N LEU A 53 -7.24 -35.26 -14.72
CA LEU A 53 -6.82 -34.29 -15.71
C LEU A 53 -7.05 -32.86 -15.21
N PRO A 54 -6.01 -31.98 -15.31
CA PRO A 54 -6.15 -30.57 -14.93
C PRO A 54 -7.00 -29.78 -15.94
N VAL A 55 -7.79 -28.80 -15.47
CA VAL A 55 -8.53 -27.87 -16.32
C VAL A 55 -8.17 -26.44 -15.91
N LEU A 56 -7.59 -25.70 -16.84
CA LEU A 56 -7.05 -24.36 -16.60
C LEU A 56 -8.14 -23.33 -16.22
N ASN A 57 -7.92 -22.62 -15.13
CA ASN A 57 -8.76 -21.53 -14.67
C ASN A 57 -8.54 -20.27 -15.51
N ARG A 58 -9.51 -19.91 -16.36
CA ARG A 58 -9.46 -18.72 -17.20
C ARG A 58 -9.28 -17.42 -16.39
N LYS A 59 -9.93 -17.29 -15.24
CA LYS A 59 -9.83 -16.08 -14.41
C LYS A 59 -8.42 -15.86 -13.88
N ALA A 60 -7.72 -16.93 -13.51
CA ALA A 60 -6.33 -16.85 -13.07
C ALA A 60 -5.43 -16.29 -14.19
N VAL A 61 -5.61 -16.75 -15.42
CA VAL A 61 -4.87 -16.24 -16.59
C VAL A 61 -5.18 -14.75 -16.84
N GLU A 62 -6.44 -14.35 -16.77
CA GLU A 62 -6.85 -12.95 -16.96
C GLU A 62 -6.25 -12.03 -15.89
N LEU A 63 -6.24 -12.45 -14.61
CA LEU A 63 -5.63 -11.70 -13.52
C LEU A 63 -4.10 -11.60 -13.66
N ALA A 64 -3.45 -12.69 -14.07
CA ALA A 64 -2.01 -12.69 -14.31
C ALA A 64 -1.61 -11.76 -15.47
N ILE A 65 -2.36 -11.75 -16.58
CA ILE A 65 -2.13 -10.81 -17.69
C ILE A 65 -2.34 -9.36 -17.23
N LYS A 66 -3.39 -9.07 -16.44
CA LYS A 66 -3.59 -7.73 -15.88
C LYS A 66 -2.41 -7.27 -15.04
N ALA A 67 -1.92 -8.12 -14.14
CA ALA A 67 -0.74 -7.81 -13.32
C ALA A 67 0.50 -7.56 -14.20
N ALA A 68 0.76 -8.45 -15.17
CA ALA A 68 1.89 -8.31 -16.08
C ALA A 68 1.83 -7.03 -16.93
N LEU A 69 0.65 -6.67 -17.45
CA LEU A 69 0.45 -5.42 -18.19
C LEU A 69 0.69 -4.18 -17.32
N ALA A 70 0.22 -4.20 -16.08
CA ALA A 70 0.44 -3.11 -15.13
C ALA A 70 1.91 -2.99 -14.69
N LEU A 71 2.65 -4.10 -14.73
CA LEU A 71 4.10 -4.16 -14.53
C LEU A 71 4.88 -3.85 -15.82
N ASN A 72 4.20 -3.36 -16.87
CA ASN A 72 4.81 -3.04 -18.15
C ASN A 72 5.53 -4.22 -18.85
N CYS A 73 5.12 -5.45 -18.52
CA CYS A 73 5.70 -6.63 -19.14
C CYS A 73 5.17 -6.84 -20.58
N THR A 74 6.01 -7.45 -21.40
CA THR A 74 5.61 -7.99 -22.69
C THR A 74 4.88 -9.30 -22.48
N ILE A 75 3.62 -9.39 -22.93
CA ILE A 75 2.83 -10.63 -22.88
C ILE A 75 3.24 -11.56 -24.01
N ALA A 76 3.50 -12.82 -23.68
CA ALA A 76 3.82 -13.85 -24.67
C ALA A 76 2.59 -14.11 -25.57
N ARG A 77 2.82 -14.30 -26.88
CA ARG A 77 1.74 -14.71 -27.81
C ARG A 77 1.26 -16.14 -27.54
N SER A 78 2.16 -16.98 -27.03
CA SER A 78 1.88 -18.36 -26.64
C SER A 78 2.68 -18.68 -25.39
N THR A 79 2.08 -19.41 -24.47
CA THR A 79 2.71 -19.93 -23.26
C THR A 79 2.34 -21.39 -23.07
N LYS A 80 3.18 -22.13 -22.37
CA LYS A 80 2.95 -23.54 -22.03
C LYS A 80 3.17 -23.79 -20.55
N TRP A 81 2.82 -24.97 -20.14
CA TRP A 81 2.98 -25.44 -18.78
C TRP A 81 4.09 -26.50 -18.74
N ASP A 82 4.87 -26.50 -17.66
CA ASP A 82 5.94 -27.42 -17.39
C ASP A 82 5.78 -28.02 -16.00
N ARG A 83 6.23 -29.27 -15.82
CA ARG A 83 6.34 -29.91 -14.52
C ARG A 83 7.70 -29.58 -13.91
N LYS A 84 7.68 -28.90 -12.75
CA LYS A 84 8.84 -28.65 -11.89
C LYS A 84 8.88 -29.77 -10.84
N ASN A 85 9.79 -30.74 -11.01
CA ASN A 85 9.80 -31.94 -10.18
C ASN A 85 10.61 -31.73 -8.90
N TYR A 86 9.97 -31.89 -7.75
CA TYR A 86 10.59 -31.95 -6.44
C TYR A 86 9.63 -32.58 -5.42
N TYR A 87 10.18 -33.12 -4.32
CA TYR A 87 9.41 -33.94 -3.38
C TYR A 87 9.35 -33.26 -2.02
N TYR A 88 8.13 -32.87 -1.65
CA TYR A 88 7.80 -32.37 -0.32
C TYR A 88 6.45 -32.97 0.13
N PRO A 89 6.23 -33.16 1.44
CA PRO A 89 4.99 -33.74 1.95
C PRO A 89 3.74 -32.93 1.59
N ASP A 90 3.86 -31.61 1.41
CA ASP A 90 2.79 -30.69 1.01
C ASP A 90 2.64 -30.54 -0.52
N LEU A 91 3.38 -31.32 -1.28
CA LEU A 91 3.28 -31.41 -2.74
C LEU A 91 3.01 -32.87 -3.16
N PRO A 92 1.76 -33.38 -2.97
CA PRO A 92 1.46 -34.80 -3.09
C PRO A 92 1.67 -35.38 -4.49
N LYS A 93 1.62 -34.54 -5.53
CA LYS A 93 1.91 -34.95 -6.92
C LYS A 93 3.39 -35.28 -7.17
N GLY A 94 4.30 -34.77 -6.31
CA GLY A 94 5.74 -34.85 -6.54
C GLY A 94 6.25 -33.86 -7.61
N TYR A 95 5.38 -33.01 -8.14
CA TYR A 95 5.73 -31.92 -9.05
C TYR A 95 4.76 -30.73 -8.87
N GLN A 96 5.24 -29.55 -9.24
CA GLN A 96 4.45 -28.32 -9.33
C GLN A 96 4.27 -27.99 -10.81
N ILE A 97 3.04 -27.68 -11.24
CA ILE A 97 2.80 -27.15 -12.58
C ILE A 97 3.16 -25.67 -12.54
N SER A 98 4.09 -25.27 -13.43
CA SER A 98 4.65 -23.92 -13.53
C SER A 98 4.93 -23.57 -14.99
N GLN A 99 5.63 -22.47 -15.27
CA GLN A 99 6.05 -22.05 -16.60
C GLN A 99 7.56 -21.80 -16.60
N PHE A 100 8.33 -22.52 -17.38
CA PHE A 100 9.79 -22.45 -17.34
C PHE A 100 10.37 -21.62 -18.49
N ASP A 101 10.39 -22.17 -19.71
CA ASP A 101 11.02 -21.55 -20.89
C ASP A 101 10.11 -20.61 -21.68
N LEU A 102 8.78 -20.80 -21.59
CA LEU A 102 7.77 -19.95 -22.20
C LEU A 102 6.82 -19.35 -21.17
N PRO A 103 7.31 -18.44 -20.31
CA PRO A 103 6.47 -17.79 -19.29
C PRO A 103 5.42 -16.89 -19.94
N LEU A 104 4.33 -16.62 -19.20
CA LEU A 104 3.24 -15.74 -19.60
C LEU A 104 3.73 -14.35 -20.03
N SER A 105 4.74 -13.82 -19.34
CA SER A 105 5.25 -12.47 -19.60
C SER A 105 6.71 -12.31 -19.18
N ARG A 106 7.38 -11.30 -19.76
CA ARG A 106 8.78 -10.95 -19.49
C ARG A 106 9.06 -9.46 -19.73
N ASP A 107 10.24 -9.03 -19.33
CA ASP A 107 10.84 -7.74 -19.70
C ASP A 107 9.99 -6.53 -19.31
N GLY A 108 9.54 -6.50 -18.05
CA GLY A 108 8.75 -5.42 -17.48
C GLY A 108 9.54 -4.49 -16.56
N TRP A 109 8.83 -3.62 -15.90
CA TRP A 109 9.38 -2.75 -14.85
C TRP A 109 8.29 -2.20 -13.94
N LEU A 110 8.67 -1.89 -12.69
CA LEU A 110 7.87 -1.13 -11.74
C LEU A 110 8.64 0.12 -11.31
N ALA A 111 8.02 1.28 -11.42
CA ALA A 111 8.57 2.52 -10.87
C ALA A 111 8.37 2.55 -9.35
N ILE A 112 9.42 2.91 -8.63
CA ILE A 112 9.36 3.16 -7.19
C ILE A 112 9.74 4.59 -6.89
N SER A 113 9.10 5.18 -5.89
CA SER A 113 9.44 6.49 -5.33
C SER A 113 9.00 6.54 -3.87
N ASP A 114 9.72 7.28 -3.06
CA ASP A 114 9.32 7.51 -1.68
C ASP A 114 9.16 9.02 -1.41
N PRO A 115 7.94 9.51 -1.14
CA PRO A 115 7.69 10.92 -0.85
C PRO A 115 8.43 11.44 0.38
N LYS A 116 8.96 10.55 1.23
CA LYS A 116 9.80 10.89 2.39
C LYS A 116 11.29 10.98 2.06
N GLY A 117 11.66 10.75 0.81
CA GLY A 117 13.05 10.87 0.33
C GLY A 117 14.01 9.78 0.83
N ARG A 118 13.50 8.60 1.25
CA ARG A 118 14.36 7.49 1.68
C ARG A 118 15.01 6.74 0.51
N CYS A 119 14.43 6.83 -0.66
CA CYS A 119 15.02 6.35 -1.90
C CYS A 119 14.71 7.31 -3.05
N GLU A 120 15.64 7.38 -4.01
CA GLU A 120 15.44 8.14 -5.23
C GLU A 120 14.46 7.45 -6.17
N PRO A 121 13.65 8.21 -6.92
CA PRO A 121 12.75 7.64 -7.92
C PRO A 121 13.52 6.85 -8.97
N LYS A 122 13.14 5.58 -9.19
CA LYS A 122 13.76 4.74 -10.22
C LYS A 122 12.83 3.64 -10.71
N ARG A 123 13.20 3.01 -11.82
CA ARG A 123 12.56 1.80 -12.33
C ARG A 123 13.32 0.58 -11.85
N ILE A 124 12.59 -0.42 -11.37
CA ILE A 124 13.09 -1.75 -11.05
C ILE A 124 12.61 -2.68 -12.17
N GLY A 125 13.55 -3.32 -12.84
CA GLY A 125 13.23 -4.25 -13.92
C GLY A 125 12.53 -5.50 -13.40
N ILE A 126 11.65 -6.06 -14.21
CA ILE A 126 10.98 -7.35 -14.00
C ILE A 126 11.49 -8.30 -15.07
N ILE A 127 12.14 -9.38 -14.64
CA ILE A 127 12.63 -10.42 -15.55
C ILE A 127 11.44 -11.13 -16.20
N ARG A 128 10.49 -11.57 -15.36
CA ARG A 128 9.28 -12.26 -15.77
C ARG A 128 8.20 -12.22 -14.69
N ALA A 129 6.96 -12.38 -15.10
CA ALA A 129 5.87 -12.80 -14.25
C ALA A 129 5.21 -14.01 -14.90
N HIS A 130 5.09 -15.11 -14.13
CA HIS A 130 4.57 -16.37 -14.64
C HIS A 130 3.63 -17.04 -13.65
N LEU A 131 2.74 -17.87 -14.20
CA LEU A 131 1.76 -18.62 -13.43
C LEU A 131 2.32 -19.96 -12.97
N GLU A 132 1.94 -20.33 -11.74
CA GLU A 132 2.18 -21.65 -11.19
C GLU A 132 1.08 -22.00 -10.17
N GLU A 133 1.04 -23.24 -9.72
CA GLU A 133 0.18 -23.67 -8.63
C GLU A 133 0.92 -23.60 -7.28
N ASP A 134 0.20 -23.21 -6.23
CA ASP A 134 0.78 -23.21 -4.88
C ASP A 134 0.85 -24.64 -4.30
N ALA A 135 1.81 -24.88 -3.41
CA ALA A 135 1.90 -26.10 -2.61
C ALA A 135 0.94 -26.04 -1.41
N GLY A 136 0.72 -27.16 -0.74
CA GLY A 136 0.03 -27.24 0.54
C GLY A 136 0.81 -26.53 1.65
N LYS A 137 0.42 -26.78 2.90
CA LYS A 137 1.09 -26.22 4.08
C LYS A 137 1.54 -27.34 5.01
N SER A 138 2.83 -27.38 5.31
CA SER A 138 3.39 -28.18 6.39
C SER A 138 3.34 -27.40 7.70
N MET A 139 2.72 -27.96 8.72
CA MET A 139 2.63 -27.37 10.06
C MET A 139 3.51 -28.19 11.00
N HIS A 140 4.51 -27.55 11.58
CA HIS A 140 5.39 -28.14 12.58
C HIS A 140 4.97 -27.63 13.96
N ASP A 141 4.74 -28.53 14.90
CA ASP A 141 4.47 -28.17 16.29
C ASP A 141 5.80 -28.07 17.04
N GLU A 142 6.40 -26.88 16.98
CA GLU A 142 7.71 -26.60 17.61
C GLU A 142 7.66 -26.77 19.13
N ALA A 143 6.50 -26.54 19.75
CA ALA A 143 6.32 -26.67 21.21
C ALA A 143 6.34 -28.15 21.71
N ALA A 144 6.04 -29.10 20.83
CA ALA A 144 5.93 -30.51 21.18
C ALA A 144 7.19 -31.35 20.88
N GLY A 145 8.29 -30.74 20.45
CA GLY A 145 9.65 -31.31 20.33
C GLY A 145 9.87 -32.43 19.32
N LYS A 146 8.98 -33.40 19.17
CA LYS A 146 9.03 -34.53 18.22
C LYS A 146 7.66 -34.90 17.67
N ALA A 147 6.70 -34.00 17.70
CA ALA A 147 5.38 -34.25 17.14
C ALA A 147 5.46 -34.41 15.61
N PRO A 148 4.65 -35.31 15.02
CA PRO A 148 4.60 -35.50 13.58
C PRO A 148 4.10 -34.19 12.92
N SER A 149 4.72 -33.83 11.81
CA SER A 149 4.26 -32.70 10.99
C SER A 149 2.86 -32.97 10.43
N ARG A 150 1.97 -31.99 10.49
CA ARG A 150 0.63 -32.05 9.89
C ARG A 150 0.65 -31.41 8.54
N ILE A 151 -0.02 -32.01 7.57
CA ILE A 151 -0.12 -31.48 6.22
C ILE A 151 -1.55 -31.02 5.95
N ASP A 152 -1.68 -29.75 5.53
CA ASP A 152 -2.93 -29.19 5.05
C ASP A 152 -2.80 -28.87 3.56
N LEU A 153 -3.61 -29.55 2.74
CA LEU A 153 -3.61 -29.43 1.29
C LEU A 153 -4.66 -28.43 0.76
N ASN A 154 -5.33 -27.67 1.63
CA ASN A 154 -6.30 -26.66 1.19
C ASN A 154 -5.69 -25.65 0.23
N ARG A 155 -4.44 -25.28 0.43
CA ARG A 155 -3.71 -24.35 -0.43
C ARG A 155 -3.18 -24.99 -1.71
N ALA A 156 -2.93 -26.30 -1.75
CA ALA A 156 -2.37 -27.00 -2.90
C ALA A 156 -3.23 -26.76 -4.15
N GLY A 157 -2.61 -26.25 -5.22
CA GLY A 157 -3.28 -25.90 -6.48
C GLY A 157 -3.91 -24.52 -6.51
N THR A 158 -3.79 -23.69 -5.48
CA THR A 158 -4.19 -22.27 -5.53
C THR A 158 -3.38 -21.54 -6.60
N PRO A 159 -4.02 -20.70 -7.45
CA PRO A 159 -3.31 -19.95 -8.49
C PRO A 159 -2.29 -19.00 -7.88
N LEU A 160 -1.04 -19.10 -8.30
CA LEU A 160 0.09 -18.32 -7.84
C LEU A 160 0.73 -17.59 -9.02
N LEU A 161 1.01 -16.30 -8.86
CA LEU A 161 1.81 -15.51 -9.79
C LEU A 161 3.17 -15.26 -9.16
N GLU A 162 4.23 -15.78 -9.77
CA GLU A 162 5.60 -15.47 -9.38
C GLU A 162 6.12 -14.28 -10.20
N ILE A 163 6.55 -13.22 -9.52
CA ILE A 163 7.10 -12.00 -10.11
C ILE A 163 8.57 -11.92 -9.71
N VAL A 164 9.46 -12.01 -10.69
CA VAL A 164 10.92 -12.01 -10.50
C VAL A 164 11.48 -10.66 -10.93
N SER A 165 12.04 -9.91 -9.98
CA SER A 165 12.70 -8.64 -10.29
C SER A 165 14.11 -8.83 -10.82
N GLN A 166 14.61 -7.85 -11.60
CA GLN A 166 16.04 -7.67 -11.80
C GLN A 166 16.71 -7.33 -10.45
N PRO A 167 18.02 -7.63 -10.28
CA PRO A 167 18.77 -7.26 -9.08
C PRO A 167 19.14 -5.76 -9.08
N ASP A 168 18.15 -4.91 -9.21
CA ASP A 168 18.29 -3.45 -9.36
C ASP A 168 18.19 -2.70 -8.04
N LEU A 169 17.71 -3.34 -6.98
CA LEU A 169 17.54 -2.72 -5.67
C LEU A 169 18.91 -2.58 -4.99
N ARG A 170 19.12 -1.43 -4.34
CA ARG A 170 20.41 -1.03 -3.75
C ARG A 170 20.36 -0.79 -2.25
N SER A 171 19.17 -0.84 -1.65
CA SER A 171 18.99 -0.68 -0.21
C SER A 171 17.77 -1.45 0.30
N ALA A 172 17.69 -1.61 1.62
CA ALA A 172 16.53 -2.18 2.29
C ALA A 172 15.27 -1.30 2.11
N ASP A 173 15.44 0.02 2.13
CA ASP A 173 14.37 0.98 1.87
C ASP A 173 13.81 0.84 0.45
N GLU A 174 14.67 0.66 -0.55
CA GLU A 174 14.23 0.40 -1.92
C GLU A 174 13.45 -0.92 -2.03
N ALA A 175 13.90 -1.98 -1.37
CA ALA A 175 13.19 -3.26 -1.35
C ALA A 175 11.81 -3.13 -0.72
N LYS A 176 11.69 -2.42 0.39
CA LYS A 176 10.42 -2.14 1.06
C LYS A 176 9.50 -1.28 0.21
N THR A 177 10.04 -0.24 -0.42
CA THR A 177 9.27 0.65 -1.32
C THR A 177 8.75 -0.13 -2.51
N TYR A 178 9.57 -0.99 -3.14
CA TYR A 178 9.16 -1.86 -4.23
C TYR A 178 7.99 -2.76 -3.83
N LEU A 179 8.07 -3.42 -2.68
CA LEU A 179 7.00 -4.30 -2.19
C LEU A 179 5.72 -3.51 -1.86
N THR A 180 5.85 -2.30 -1.35
CA THR A 180 4.72 -1.42 -1.05
C THR A 180 4.01 -1.01 -2.34
N GLU A 181 4.74 -0.56 -3.36
CA GLU A 181 4.19 -0.19 -4.65
C GLU A 181 3.57 -1.39 -5.38
N LEU A 182 4.23 -2.56 -5.33
CA LEU A 182 3.72 -3.79 -5.93
C LEU A 182 2.39 -4.22 -5.28
N LYS A 183 2.34 -4.24 -3.95
CA LYS A 183 1.11 -4.55 -3.20
C LYS A 183 -0.02 -3.58 -3.55
N LEU A 184 0.28 -2.28 -3.58
CA LEU A 184 -0.69 -1.25 -3.93
C LEU A 184 -1.23 -1.46 -5.35
N LEU A 185 -0.36 -1.68 -6.32
CA LEU A 185 -0.71 -1.95 -7.71
C LEU A 185 -1.64 -3.15 -7.84
N LEU A 186 -1.27 -4.28 -7.23
CA LEU A 186 -2.06 -5.51 -7.29
C LEU A 186 -3.42 -5.38 -6.60
N GLY A 187 -3.48 -4.63 -5.51
CA GLY A 187 -4.73 -4.30 -4.82
C GLY A 187 -5.67 -3.45 -5.67
N TYR A 188 -5.16 -2.40 -6.32
CA TYR A 188 -5.94 -1.55 -7.25
C TYR A 188 -6.53 -2.33 -8.42
N LEU A 189 -5.81 -3.34 -8.90
CA LEU A 189 -6.27 -4.21 -10.00
C LEU A 189 -7.25 -5.30 -9.55
N GLY A 190 -7.44 -5.48 -8.24
CA GLY A 190 -8.19 -6.59 -7.69
C GLY A 190 -7.58 -7.96 -8.01
N VAL A 191 -6.25 -8.00 -8.19
CA VAL A 191 -5.52 -9.23 -8.52
C VAL A 191 -5.28 -10.10 -7.29
N SER A 192 -5.04 -9.49 -6.13
CA SER A 192 -4.78 -10.16 -4.86
C SER A 192 -5.06 -9.21 -3.70
N ASP A 193 -5.34 -9.74 -2.52
CA ASP A 193 -5.37 -9.01 -1.25
C ASP A 193 -3.96 -8.74 -0.68
N CYS A 194 -2.97 -9.47 -1.20
CA CYS A 194 -1.56 -9.33 -0.80
C CYS A 194 -1.37 -9.40 0.73
N ASN A 195 -2.06 -10.33 1.40
CA ASN A 195 -1.96 -10.52 2.84
C ASN A 195 -0.80 -11.49 3.18
N MET A 196 0.32 -10.94 3.68
CA MET A 196 1.48 -11.75 4.06
C MET A 196 1.20 -12.67 5.26
N GLN A 197 0.29 -12.29 6.17
CA GLN A 197 -0.03 -13.09 7.36
C GLN A 197 -0.82 -14.35 6.99
N GLU A 198 -1.68 -14.27 5.99
CA GLU A 198 -2.42 -15.40 5.44
C GLU A 198 -1.62 -16.17 4.38
N GLY A 199 -0.49 -15.60 3.92
CA GLY A 199 0.40 -16.20 2.95
C GLY A 199 -0.02 -15.98 1.49
N SER A 200 -0.95 -15.05 1.23
CA SER A 200 -1.31 -14.68 -0.13
C SER A 200 -0.27 -13.78 -0.83
N LEU A 201 0.68 -13.26 -0.07
CA LEU A 201 1.91 -12.64 -0.57
C LEU A 201 3.11 -13.17 0.19
N ARG A 202 4.11 -13.70 -0.54
CA ARG A 202 5.38 -14.20 0.02
C ARG A 202 6.53 -13.59 -0.76
N VAL A 203 7.67 -13.42 -0.09
CA VAL A 203 8.86 -12.79 -0.65
C VAL A 203 10.07 -13.63 -0.32
N ASP A 204 10.85 -13.96 -1.35
CA ASP A 204 12.20 -14.48 -1.23
C ASP A 204 13.16 -13.42 -1.75
N ALA A 205 14.18 -13.08 -0.97
CA ALA A 205 15.12 -12.01 -1.32
C ALA A 205 16.51 -12.59 -1.58
N ASN A 206 17.07 -12.31 -2.75
CA ASN A 206 18.45 -12.60 -3.10
C ASN A 206 19.30 -11.36 -2.85
N ILE A 207 20.33 -11.47 -2.03
CA ILE A 207 21.21 -10.35 -1.68
C ILE A 207 22.68 -10.75 -1.79
N ASN A 208 23.48 -9.84 -2.34
CA ASN A 208 24.92 -9.87 -2.23
C ASN A 208 25.51 -8.45 -2.22
N LEU A 209 26.84 -8.34 -2.00
CA LEU A 209 27.55 -7.08 -2.00
C LEU A 209 28.51 -7.03 -3.18
N HIS A 210 28.60 -5.87 -3.81
CA HIS A 210 29.68 -5.55 -4.75
C HIS A 210 30.64 -4.57 -4.08
N LEU A 211 31.93 -4.92 -4.12
CA LEU A 211 33.01 -4.16 -3.51
C LEU A 211 34.01 -3.74 -4.58
N ASP A 212 34.44 -2.50 -4.50
CA ASP A 212 35.53 -2.02 -5.33
C ASP A 212 36.88 -2.34 -4.64
N ALA A 213 37.63 -3.24 -5.25
CA ALA A 213 38.95 -3.69 -4.78
C ALA A 213 40.03 -3.29 -5.80
N PRO A 214 41.32 -3.23 -5.37
CA PRO A 214 42.44 -2.87 -6.28
C PRO A 214 42.52 -3.76 -7.53
N GLN A 215 42.02 -5.00 -7.46
CA GLN A 215 42.01 -5.95 -8.56
C GLN A 215 40.71 -5.88 -9.42
N GLY A 216 39.86 -4.89 -9.20
CA GLY A 216 38.56 -4.73 -9.86
C GLY A 216 37.37 -4.99 -8.94
N ARG A 217 36.18 -4.91 -9.50
CA ARG A 217 34.93 -5.10 -8.76
C ARG A 217 34.72 -6.57 -8.38
N ILE A 218 34.48 -6.83 -7.10
CA ILE A 218 34.25 -8.16 -6.51
C ILE A 218 32.77 -8.25 -6.08
N ALA A 219 32.14 -9.39 -6.33
CA ALA A 219 30.84 -9.71 -5.77
C ALA A 219 30.98 -10.76 -4.66
N THR A 220 30.26 -10.61 -3.54
CA THR A 220 30.17 -11.65 -2.50
C THR A 220 29.25 -12.80 -2.97
N PRO A 221 29.30 -13.99 -2.36
CA PRO A 221 28.36 -15.07 -2.63
C PRO A 221 26.91 -14.62 -2.40
N ILE A 222 26.00 -15.04 -3.29
CA ILE A 222 24.58 -14.69 -3.17
C ILE A 222 23.95 -15.48 -2.01
N VAL A 223 23.17 -14.79 -1.20
CA VAL A 223 22.35 -15.37 -0.14
C VAL A 223 20.88 -15.16 -0.48
N GLU A 224 20.11 -16.24 -0.46
CA GLU A 224 18.65 -16.23 -0.54
C GLU A 224 18.08 -16.18 0.87
N VAL A 225 17.32 -15.13 1.18
CA VAL A 225 16.67 -14.96 2.49
C VAL A 225 15.20 -15.32 2.37
N LYS A 226 14.75 -16.26 3.21
CA LYS A 226 13.37 -16.75 3.31
C LYS A 226 12.74 -16.45 4.66
N ASN A 227 11.46 -16.77 4.83
CA ASN A 227 10.68 -16.60 6.06
C ASN A 227 10.53 -15.11 6.48
N VAL A 228 10.42 -14.22 5.54
CA VAL A 228 10.16 -12.80 5.79
C VAL A 228 8.66 -12.53 5.68
N ASN A 229 7.99 -12.43 6.83
CA ASN A 229 6.52 -12.41 6.94
C ASN A 229 5.92 -11.00 7.01
N SER A 230 6.73 -9.96 6.77
CA SER A 230 6.29 -8.56 6.69
C SER A 230 7.29 -7.72 5.90
N PHE A 231 6.86 -6.60 5.33
CA PHE A 231 7.78 -5.68 4.64
C PHE A 231 8.87 -5.12 5.58
N ARG A 232 8.54 -4.97 6.86
CA ARG A 232 9.51 -4.58 7.89
C ARG A 232 10.53 -5.71 8.15
N ALA A 233 10.11 -6.97 8.11
CA ALA A 233 11.03 -8.09 8.22
C ALA A 233 11.97 -8.17 7.01
N VAL A 234 11.47 -7.91 5.79
CA VAL A 234 12.33 -7.80 4.59
C VAL A 234 13.39 -6.72 4.78
N GLU A 235 12.97 -5.49 5.16
CA GLU A 235 13.88 -4.37 5.43
C GLU A 235 15.00 -4.75 6.40
N ARG A 236 14.63 -5.27 7.58
CA ARG A 236 15.61 -5.65 8.63
C ARG A 236 16.50 -6.82 8.21
N ALA A 237 15.94 -7.80 7.51
CA ALA A 237 16.71 -8.94 7.02
C ALA A 237 17.76 -8.50 5.99
N MET A 238 17.43 -7.57 5.09
CA MET A 238 18.38 -7.04 4.11
C MET A 238 19.47 -6.22 4.77
N GLU A 239 19.15 -5.38 5.75
CA GLU A 239 20.14 -4.63 6.53
C GLU A 239 21.08 -5.55 7.32
N TYR A 240 20.53 -6.59 7.94
CA TYR A 240 21.33 -7.57 8.66
C TYR A 240 22.28 -8.33 7.73
N GLU A 241 21.76 -8.86 6.62
CA GLU A 241 22.55 -9.63 5.66
C GLU A 241 23.64 -8.81 5.01
N ALA A 242 23.39 -7.55 4.67
CA ALA A 242 24.42 -6.68 4.11
C ALA A 242 25.61 -6.52 5.09
N ARG A 243 25.33 -6.30 6.37
CA ARG A 243 26.38 -6.22 7.41
C ARG A 243 27.11 -7.55 7.59
N ARG A 244 26.37 -8.64 7.77
CA ARG A 244 26.94 -9.98 7.95
C ARG A 244 27.83 -10.39 6.77
N GLN A 245 27.40 -10.15 5.53
CA GLN A 245 28.19 -10.52 4.35
C GLN A 245 29.49 -9.73 4.25
N LEU A 246 29.47 -8.45 4.63
CA LEU A 246 30.69 -7.62 4.68
C LEU A 246 31.70 -8.16 5.72
N GLU A 247 31.21 -8.54 6.91
CA GLU A 247 32.04 -9.14 7.96
C GLU A 247 32.66 -10.46 7.49
N VAL A 248 31.82 -11.38 6.96
CA VAL A 248 32.30 -12.67 6.43
C VAL A 248 33.30 -12.49 5.28
N TRP A 249 33.08 -11.51 4.40
CA TRP A 249 34.03 -11.23 3.33
C TRP A 249 35.36 -10.71 3.87
N ARG A 250 35.35 -9.83 4.87
CA ARG A 250 36.59 -9.33 5.53
C ARG A 250 37.38 -10.47 6.18
N GLU A 251 36.70 -11.46 6.75
CA GLU A 251 37.35 -12.58 7.41
C GLU A 251 37.86 -13.64 6.40
N THR A 252 37.12 -13.90 5.34
CA THR A 252 37.35 -15.07 4.47
C THR A 252 37.85 -14.73 3.06
N GLY A 253 37.64 -13.50 2.60
CA GLY A 253 37.92 -13.06 1.22
C GLY A 253 37.08 -13.75 0.15
N ARG A 254 36.04 -14.54 0.51
CA ARG A 254 35.24 -15.34 -0.44
C ARG A 254 34.45 -14.47 -1.40
N LYS A 255 34.49 -14.87 -2.68
CA LYS A 255 33.83 -14.20 -3.80
C LYS A 255 32.71 -15.07 -4.37
N LEU A 256 31.89 -14.44 -5.21
CA LEU A 256 30.88 -15.16 -6.00
C LEU A 256 31.58 -16.23 -6.86
N GLY A 257 31.10 -17.46 -6.77
CA GLY A 257 31.68 -18.64 -7.42
C GLY A 257 32.63 -19.47 -6.53
N ASP A 258 33.19 -18.91 -5.45
CA ASP A 258 34.07 -19.67 -4.52
C ASP A 258 33.29 -20.66 -3.66
N VAL A 259 32.04 -20.34 -3.38
CA VAL A 259 31.13 -21.20 -2.60
C VAL A 259 29.74 -21.19 -3.23
N PRO A 260 28.97 -22.26 -3.07
CA PRO A 260 27.59 -22.32 -3.57
C PRO A 260 26.68 -21.26 -2.92
N LYS A 261 25.60 -20.91 -3.63
CA LYS A 261 24.50 -20.07 -3.06
C LYS A 261 23.96 -20.72 -1.79
N SER A 262 23.76 -19.91 -0.75
CA SER A 262 23.17 -20.38 0.52
C SER A 262 21.76 -19.83 0.69
N THR A 263 20.88 -20.62 1.30
CA THR A 263 19.56 -20.19 1.77
C THR A 263 19.59 -19.99 3.28
N ARG A 264 19.12 -18.82 3.71
CA ARG A 264 19.03 -18.44 5.12
C ARG A 264 17.60 -18.07 5.48
N GLY A 265 17.14 -18.45 6.68
CA GLY A 265 15.84 -18.06 7.22
C GLY A 265 15.99 -16.82 8.09
N TRP A 266 15.03 -15.90 8.02
CA TRP A 266 14.92 -14.78 8.97
C TRP A 266 14.25 -15.24 10.25
N ASP A 267 14.82 -14.90 11.40
CA ASP A 267 14.22 -15.05 12.73
C ASP A 267 13.91 -13.65 13.27
N ASP A 268 12.62 -13.33 13.35
CA ASP A 268 12.16 -12.02 13.78
C ASP A 268 12.36 -11.80 15.29
N ALA A 269 12.44 -12.86 16.10
CA ALA A 269 12.66 -12.74 17.54
C ALA A 269 14.11 -12.36 17.85
N SER A 270 15.09 -13.02 17.23
CA SER A 270 16.52 -12.74 17.40
C SER A 270 17.03 -11.63 16.48
N GLN A 271 16.24 -11.17 15.48
CA GLN A 271 16.61 -10.18 14.46
C GLN A 271 17.90 -10.59 13.70
N LYS A 272 18.00 -11.88 13.35
CA LYS A 272 19.14 -12.47 12.65
C LYS A 272 18.68 -13.44 11.58
N THR A 273 19.56 -13.71 10.62
CA THR A 273 19.38 -14.84 9.72
C THR A 273 20.13 -16.06 10.24
N TYR A 274 19.57 -17.24 10.02
CA TYR A 274 20.22 -18.51 10.30
C TYR A 274 20.33 -19.35 9.02
N LEU A 275 21.40 -20.15 8.93
CA LEU A 275 21.63 -21.01 7.77
C LEU A 275 20.60 -22.15 7.75
N GLN A 276 19.86 -22.27 6.66
CA GLN A 276 18.92 -23.37 6.44
C GLN A 276 19.55 -24.48 5.61
N ARG A 277 20.17 -24.10 4.47
CA ARG A 277 20.87 -25.06 3.60
C ARG A 277 21.94 -24.34 2.75
N VAL A 278 22.94 -25.10 2.35
CA VAL A 278 23.88 -24.75 1.29
C VAL A 278 23.44 -25.50 0.04
N LYS A 279 23.26 -24.82 -1.08
CA LYS A 279 22.92 -25.45 -2.37
C LYS A 279 24.23 -25.98 -2.99
N GLU A 280 24.56 -27.25 -2.73
CA GLU A 280 25.79 -27.87 -3.26
C GLU A 280 25.82 -27.90 -4.79
N GLU A 281 24.63 -27.99 -5.43
CA GLU A 281 24.44 -27.85 -6.88
C GLU A 281 23.13 -27.09 -7.16
N SER A 282 22.99 -26.50 -8.36
CA SER A 282 21.69 -25.98 -8.82
C SER A 282 20.70 -27.16 -8.84
N SER A 283 19.61 -27.05 -8.07
CA SER A 283 18.59 -28.11 -8.05
C SER A 283 18.09 -28.33 -9.48
N ASP A 284 18.45 -29.47 -10.08
CA ASP A 284 17.90 -29.89 -11.36
C ASP A 284 16.45 -30.36 -11.12
N TYR A 285 15.50 -29.48 -11.39
CA TYR A 285 14.08 -29.78 -11.29
C TYR A 285 13.57 -30.66 -12.45
N ARG A 286 14.41 -31.05 -13.40
CA ARG A 286 14.04 -31.91 -14.55
C ARG A 286 12.75 -31.46 -15.20
N TYR A 287 12.70 -30.18 -15.56
CA TYR A 287 11.54 -29.60 -16.23
C TYR A 287 11.21 -30.36 -17.52
N PHE A 288 9.93 -30.66 -17.71
CA PHE A 288 9.40 -31.13 -18.99
C PHE A 288 7.97 -30.62 -19.19
N PRO A 289 7.48 -30.50 -20.43
CA PRO A 289 6.13 -30.00 -20.71
C PRO A 289 5.06 -30.83 -19.99
N GLU A 290 4.08 -30.15 -19.39
CA GLU A 290 2.91 -30.80 -18.80
C GLU A 290 2.05 -31.43 -19.92
N PRO A 291 1.96 -32.77 -20.01
CA PRO A 291 1.30 -33.45 -21.13
C PRO A 291 -0.21 -33.27 -21.14
N ASP A 292 -0.83 -32.99 -19.98
CA ASP A 292 -2.26 -32.91 -19.83
C ASP A 292 -2.83 -31.47 -20.04
N LEU A 293 -1.96 -30.50 -20.34
CA LEU A 293 -2.33 -29.12 -20.62
C LEU A 293 -1.87 -28.68 -22.01
N VAL A 294 -2.79 -28.17 -22.80
CA VAL A 294 -2.44 -27.59 -24.10
C VAL A 294 -1.80 -26.22 -23.94
N PRO A 295 -0.90 -25.79 -24.84
CA PRO A 295 -0.40 -24.43 -24.86
C PRO A 295 -1.54 -23.42 -24.97
N VAL A 296 -1.36 -22.26 -24.32
CA VAL A 296 -2.34 -21.18 -24.33
C VAL A 296 -1.84 -20.07 -25.25
N THR A 297 -2.71 -19.59 -26.13
CA THR A 297 -2.40 -18.50 -27.06
C THR A 297 -3.26 -17.27 -26.75
N PHE A 298 -2.69 -16.10 -26.94
CA PHE A 298 -3.34 -14.81 -26.70
C PHE A 298 -3.34 -13.98 -28.00
N SER A 299 -4.53 -13.57 -28.45
CA SER A 299 -4.64 -12.60 -29.53
C SER A 299 -4.36 -11.18 -29.01
N GLU A 300 -3.86 -10.30 -29.88
CA GLU A 300 -3.68 -8.88 -29.55
C GLU A 300 -4.97 -8.24 -29.03
N ALA A 301 -6.12 -8.57 -29.65
CA ALA A 301 -7.42 -8.06 -29.22
C ALA A 301 -7.81 -8.48 -27.79
N GLN A 302 -7.40 -9.67 -27.34
CA GLN A 302 -7.61 -10.11 -25.96
C GLN A 302 -6.72 -9.32 -24.99
N VAL A 303 -5.45 -9.13 -25.33
CA VAL A 303 -4.50 -8.37 -24.51
C VAL A 303 -4.92 -6.91 -24.41
N GLU A 304 -5.31 -6.27 -25.53
CA GLU A 304 -5.76 -4.87 -25.53
C GLU A 304 -7.06 -4.66 -24.74
N ARG A 305 -8.01 -5.59 -24.78
CA ARG A 305 -9.20 -5.53 -23.92
C ARG A 305 -8.83 -5.54 -22.42
N LEU A 306 -7.87 -6.38 -22.03
CA LEU A 306 -7.39 -6.43 -20.65
C LEU A 306 -6.61 -5.17 -20.29
N ARG A 307 -5.81 -4.62 -21.23
CA ARG A 307 -5.10 -3.35 -21.05
C ARG A 307 -6.08 -2.18 -20.84
N ALA A 308 -7.09 -2.07 -21.67
CA ALA A 308 -8.14 -1.06 -21.53
C ALA A 308 -8.92 -1.17 -20.21
N ALA A 309 -9.01 -2.37 -19.65
CA ALA A 309 -9.70 -2.65 -18.38
C ALA A 309 -8.83 -2.41 -17.13
N LEU A 310 -7.56 -2.00 -17.25
CA LEU A 310 -6.70 -1.72 -16.09
C LEU A 310 -7.17 -0.51 -15.29
N GLY A 311 -7.80 0.47 -15.96
CA GLY A 311 -8.12 1.76 -15.35
C GLY A 311 -6.87 2.59 -15.07
N GLU A 312 -7.02 3.62 -14.26
CA GLU A 312 -5.92 4.49 -13.88
C GLU A 312 -5.15 3.88 -12.69
N LEU A 313 -3.85 3.65 -12.90
CA LEU A 313 -2.96 3.00 -11.95
C LEU A 313 -2.45 3.98 -10.87
N PRO A 314 -1.97 3.51 -9.71
CA PRO A 314 -1.55 4.35 -8.59
C PRO A 314 -0.58 5.48 -8.95
N ALA A 315 0.43 5.21 -9.77
CA ALA A 315 1.40 6.24 -10.20
C ALA A 315 0.75 7.35 -11.03
N ALA A 316 -0.13 7.00 -11.97
CA ALA A 316 -0.87 7.97 -12.78
C ALA A 316 -1.85 8.78 -11.92
N LEU A 317 -2.52 8.14 -10.95
CA LEU A 317 -3.39 8.81 -9.98
C LEU A 317 -2.62 9.85 -9.17
N ARG A 318 -1.46 9.52 -8.60
CA ARG A 318 -0.62 10.50 -7.87
C ARG A 318 -0.31 11.70 -8.76
N THR A 319 0.19 11.46 -9.97
CA THR A 319 0.49 12.54 -10.92
C THR A 319 -0.74 13.40 -11.21
N ARG A 320 -1.91 12.81 -11.46
CA ARG A 320 -3.15 13.55 -11.68
C ARG A 320 -3.55 14.37 -10.47
N LEU A 321 -3.49 13.81 -9.27
CA LEU A 321 -3.84 14.51 -8.04
C LEU A 321 -2.94 15.73 -7.81
N GLU A 322 -1.65 15.60 -8.07
CA GLU A 322 -0.67 16.68 -7.94
C GLU A 322 -0.87 17.78 -9.00
N THR A 323 -1.04 17.39 -10.27
CA THR A 323 -1.12 18.34 -11.38
C THR A 323 -2.48 19.01 -11.51
N THR A 324 -3.58 18.28 -11.28
CA THR A 324 -4.95 18.79 -11.45
C THR A 324 -5.47 19.49 -10.20
N TYR A 325 -5.21 18.90 -9.03
CA TYR A 325 -5.76 19.39 -7.77
C TYR A 325 -4.75 20.17 -6.92
N GLY A 326 -3.48 20.25 -7.36
CA GLY A 326 -2.44 21.07 -6.72
C GLY A 326 -2.05 20.63 -5.32
N ILE A 327 -2.30 19.38 -4.95
CA ILE A 327 -1.83 18.81 -3.67
C ILE A 327 -0.36 18.38 -3.76
N THR A 328 0.29 18.21 -2.61
CA THR A 328 1.69 17.80 -2.55
C THR A 328 1.84 16.29 -2.84
N SER A 329 3.05 15.85 -3.22
CA SER A 329 3.36 14.43 -3.43
C SER A 329 3.13 13.59 -2.17
N TYR A 330 3.38 14.16 -0.98
CA TYR A 330 3.03 13.49 0.28
C TYR A 330 1.52 13.28 0.44
N GLN A 331 0.72 14.30 0.10
CA GLN A 331 -0.74 14.21 0.19
C GLN A 331 -1.32 13.23 -0.83
N SER A 332 -0.83 13.26 -2.07
CA SER A 332 -1.25 12.33 -3.11
C SER A 332 -0.93 10.87 -2.72
N ASP A 333 0.25 10.64 -2.17
CA ASP A 333 0.67 9.32 -1.67
C ASP A 333 -0.22 8.82 -0.53
N VAL A 334 -0.51 9.67 0.46
CA VAL A 334 -1.42 9.30 1.56
C VAL A 334 -2.79 8.88 1.03
N LEU A 335 -3.37 9.64 0.09
CA LEU A 335 -4.69 9.33 -0.47
C LEU A 335 -4.68 8.04 -1.30
N VAL A 336 -3.71 7.90 -2.19
CA VAL A 336 -3.60 6.75 -3.10
C VAL A 336 -3.34 5.45 -2.31
N ASN A 337 -2.54 5.50 -1.25
CA ASN A 337 -2.27 4.34 -0.40
C ASN A 337 -3.50 3.84 0.39
N GLN A 338 -4.55 4.64 0.53
CA GLN A 338 -5.81 4.19 1.14
C GLN A 338 -6.73 3.43 0.17
N GLY A 339 -6.40 3.39 -1.12
CA GLY A 339 -7.15 2.68 -2.14
C GLY A 339 -8.04 3.59 -3.01
N ARG A 340 -8.56 2.99 -4.08
CA ARG A 340 -9.30 3.70 -5.13
C ARG A 340 -10.53 4.43 -4.61
N ALA A 341 -11.30 3.82 -3.75
CA ALA A 341 -12.54 4.39 -3.25
C ALA A 341 -12.33 5.72 -2.49
N LEU A 342 -11.22 5.83 -1.69
CA LEU A 342 -10.91 7.10 -1.03
C LEU A 342 -10.45 8.16 -2.04
N VAL A 343 -9.71 7.79 -3.07
CA VAL A 343 -9.32 8.72 -4.14
C VAL A 343 -10.54 9.25 -4.86
N ASP A 344 -11.50 8.41 -5.21
CA ASP A 344 -12.74 8.82 -5.86
C ASP A 344 -13.59 9.73 -4.96
N TYR A 345 -13.67 9.44 -3.66
CA TYR A 345 -14.29 10.32 -2.66
C TYR A 345 -13.61 11.70 -2.61
N TYR A 346 -12.29 11.73 -2.57
CA TYR A 346 -11.53 12.98 -2.57
C TYR A 346 -11.76 13.79 -3.85
N ILE A 347 -11.73 13.14 -5.01
CA ILE A 347 -11.95 13.80 -6.31
C ILE A 347 -13.34 14.43 -6.36
N ASP A 348 -14.41 13.73 -6.00
CA ASP A 348 -15.76 14.28 -5.96
C ASP A 348 -15.86 15.47 -5.00
N LEU A 349 -15.24 15.41 -3.83
CA LEU A 349 -15.18 16.51 -2.88
C LEU A 349 -14.42 17.72 -3.45
N ALA A 350 -13.25 17.49 -4.04
CA ALA A 350 -12.41 18.54 -4.61
C ALA A 350 -13.07 19.26 -5.78
N ASP A 351 -13.76 18.53 -6.65
CA ASP A 351 -14.51 19.07 -7.78
C ASP A 351 -15.68 19.96 -7.31
N ARG A 352 -16.39 19.55 -6.27
CA ARG A 352 -17.49 20.35 -5.67
C ARG A 352 -17.00 21.63 -5.03
N LEU A 353 -15.85 21.59 -4.37
CA LEU A 353 -15.27 22.77 -3.68
C LEU A 353 -14.49 23.69 -4.63
N GLY A 354 -14.09 23.21 -5.82
CA GLY A 354 -13.15 23.92 -6.69
C GLY A 354 -11.78 24.16 -6.04
N ASP A 355 -11.44 23.39 -4.98
CA ASP A 355 -10.21 23.58 -4.20
C ASP A 355 -9.69 22.23 -3.69
N GLY A 356 -8.73 21.68 -4.44
CA GLY A 356 -8.13 20.37 -4.12
C GLY A 356 -7.33 20.37 -2.82
N ARG A 357 -6.66 21.48 -2.47
CA ARG A 357 -5.90 21.58 -1.22
C ARG A 357 -6.79 21.60 0.00
N LEU A 358 -7.87 22.36 -0.07
CA LEU A 358 -8.86 22.43 1.01
C LEU A 358 -9.52 21.04 1.21
N ALA A 359 -9.95 20.41 0.12
CA ALA A 359 -10.50 19.06 0.16
C ALA A 359 -9.50 18.05 0.77
N GLY A 360 -8.23 18.08 0.31
CA GLY A 360 -7.16 17.21 0.81
C GLY A 360 -6.92 17.35 2.32
N ASN A 361 -6.92 18.59 2.82
CA ASN A 361 -6.76 18.84 4.26
C ASN A 361 -7.89 18.21 5.08
N TRP A 362 -9.15 18.39 4.67
CA TRP A 362 -10.29 17.81 5.37
C TRP A 362 -10.32 16.28 5.30
N VAL A 363 -10.02 15.72 4.12
CA VAL A 363 -9.97 14.27 3.97
C VAL A 363 -8.87 13.68 4.86
N GLN A 364 -7.66 14.23 4.81
CA GLN A 364 -6.54 13.67 5.57
C GLN A 364 -6.65 13.87 7.08
N GLN A 365 -7.11 15.04 7.54
CA GLN A 365 -7.14 15.35 8.96
C GLN A 365 -8.41 14.86 9.67
N ASP A 366 -9.55 14.90 8.99
CA ASP A 366 -10.83 14.68 9.64
C ASP A 366 -11.50 13.39 9.16
N VAL A 367 -11.57 13.11 7.85
CA VAL A 367 -12.18 11.87 7.32
C VAL A 367 -11.34 10.66 7.69
N LEU A 368 -10.04 10.65 7.36
CA LEU A 368 -9.15 9.50 7.67
C LEU A 368 -9.05 9.23 9.17
N ARG A 369 -9.06 10.27 10.00
CA ARG A 369 -9.11 10.10 11.45
C ARG A 369 -10.39 9.39 11.88
N ALA A 370 -11.54 9.83 11.38
CA ALA A 370 -12.84 9.22 11.73
C ALA A 370 -12.94 7.77 11.25
N LEU A 371 -12.44 7.46 10.04
CA LEU A 371 -12.36 6.09 9.54
C LEU A 371 -11.48 5.20 10.43
N GLY A 372 -10.31 5.71 10.86
CA GLY A 372 -9.41 4.99 11.77
C GLY A 372 -10.01 4.75 13.15
N GLU A 373 -10.66 5.74 13.75
CA GLU A 373 -11.31 5.62 15.06
C GLU A 373 -12.48 4.63 15.06
N GLN A 374 -13.19 4.51 13.93
CA GLN A 374 -14.37 3.64 13.81
C GLN A 374 -14.07 2.31 13.11
N HIS A 375 -12.83 2.09 12.64
CA HIS A 375 -12.41 0.91 11.87
C HIS A 375 -13.27 0.68 10.62
N LEU A 376 -13.65 1.76 9.92
CA LEU A 376 -14.49 1.71 8.71
C LEU A 376 -13.65 1.91 7.44
N GLY A 377 -14.12 1.32 6.34
CA GLY A 377 -13.73 1.72 4.98
C GLY A 377 -14.50 2.97 4.54
N ILE A 378 -13.99 3.68 3.52
CA ILE A 378 -14.65 4.89 3.00
C ILE A 378 -16.05 4.60 2.42
N GLU A 379 -16.28 3.42 1.91
CA GLU A 379 -17.57 2.97 1.38
C GLU A 379 -18.66 2.88 2.48
N GLN A 380 -18.24 2.75 3.73
CA GLN A 380 -19.13 2.69 4.90
C GLN A 380 -19.22 4.04 5.62
N PHE A 381 -18.48 5.05 5.15
CA PHE A 381 -18.45 6.36 5.79
C PHE A 381 -19.80 7.08 5.62
N PRO A 382 -20.47 7.48 6.72
CA PRO A 382 -21.86 7.97 6.64
C PRO A 382 -22.00 9.37 6.04
N VAL A 383 -20.89 10.10 5.85
CA VAL A 383 -20.89 11.46 5.29
C VAL A 383 -20.34 11.46 3.89
N GLY A 384 -21.20 11.53 2.89
CA GLY A 384 -20.79 11.60 1.49
C GLY A 384 -20.13 12.92 1.10
N PRO A 385 -19.41 12.99 -0.05
CA PRO A 385 -18.68 14.17 -0.49
C PRO A 385 -19.55 15.42 -0.59
N ALA A 386 -20.79 15.32 -1.04
CA ALA A 386 -21.72 16.45 -1.16
C ALA A 386 -22.02 17.09 0.18
N ALA A 387 -22.37 16.28 1.19
CA ALA A 387 -22.69 16.76 2.54
C ALA A 387 -21.45 17.35 3.24
N LEU A 388 -20.26 16.77 2.99
CA LEU A 388 -19.01 17.32 3.49
C LEU A 388 -18.67 18.65 2.80
N ALA A 389 -18.92 18.77 1.49
CA ALA A 389 -18.72 20.04 0.76
C ALA A 389 -19.58 21.17 1.32
N GLU A 390 -20.86 20.93 1.62
CA GLU A 390 -21.75 21.92 2.25
C GLU A 390 -21.20 22.42 3.60
N LEU A 391 -20.69 21.52 4.42
CA LEU A 391 -20.05 21.87 5.68
C LEU A 391 -18.80 22.72 5.49
N ILE A 392 -17.91 22.31 4.57
CA ILE A 392 -16.65 22.99 4.29
C ILE A 392 -16.94 24.40 3.73
N GLU A 393 -17.92 24.53 2.85
CA GLU A 393 -18.37 25.84 2.32
C GLU A 393 -18.92 26.74 3.43
N ALA A 394 -19.63 26.19 4.42
CA ALA A 394 -20.09 26.97 5.56
C ALA A 394 -18.92 27.48 6.41
N VAL A 395 -17.84 26.68 6.54
CA VAL A 395 -16.60 27.12 7.22
C VAL A 395 -15.85 28.16 6.37
N ARG A 396 -15.72 27.94 5.07
CA ARG A 396 -15.05 28.87 4.13
C ARG A 396 -15.74 30.23 4.06
N ALA A 397 -17.07 30.23 4.06
CA ALA A 397 -17.88 31.44 4.09
C ALA A 397 -17.91 32.14 5.46
N GLY A 398 -17.22 31.61 6.48
CA GLY A 398 -17.20 32.20 7.81
C GLY A 398 -18.49 32.00 8.62
N ARG A 399 -19.46 31.24 8.12
CA ARG A 399 -20.69 30.88 8.86
C ARG A 399 -20.40 29.98 10.05
N LEU A 400 -19.33 29.18 9.96
CA LEU A 400 -18.83 28.33 11.02
C LEU A 400 -17.33 28.57 11.23
N THR A 401 -16.87 28.46 12.46
CA THR A 401 -15.43 28.33 12.73
C THR A 401 -14.97 26.90 12.40
N THR A 402 -13.69 26.68 12.10
CA THR A 402 -13.15 25.33 11.83
C THR A 402 -13.43 24.36 12.98
N SER A 403 -13.30 24.82 14.24
CA SER A 403 -13.62 23.99 15.42
C SER A 403 -15.10 23.59 15.46
N ARG A 404 -16.00 24.52 15.15
CA ARG A 404 -17.44 24.25 15.10
C ARG A 404 -17.79 23.35 13.92
N GLY A 405 -17.11 23.52 12.79
CA GLY A 405 -17.25 22.63 11.64
C GLY A 405 -16.89 21.16 11.97
N ARG A 406 -15.82 20.95 12.73
CA ARG A 406 -15.46 19.60 13.20
C ARG A 406 -16.48 18.99 14.15
N GLU A 407 -17.08 19.79 15.02
CA GLU A 407 -18.18 19.34 15.89
C GLU A 407 -19.43 18.94 15.08
N VAL A 408 -19.77 19.74 14.07
CA VAL A 408 -20.87 19.41 13.14
C VAL A 408 -20.56 18.12 12.39
N LEU A 409 -19.32 17.94 11.87
CA LEU A 409 -18.90 16.72 11.19
C LEU A 409 -19.02 15.49 12.12
N ALA A 410 -18.55 15.60 13.36
CA ALA A 410 -18.67 14.51 14.33
C ALA A 410 -20.15 14.13 14.59
N ARG A 411 -21.04 15.12 14.63
CA ARG A 411 -22.48 14.87 14.77
C ARG A 411 -23.10 14.25 13.51
N MET A 412 -22.70 14.71 12.32
CA MET A 412 -23.13 14.09 11.06
C MET A 412 -22.72 12.62 10.99
N ILE A 413 -21.48 12.30 11.38
CA ILE A 413 -20.97 10.92 11.43
C ILE A 413 -21.79 10.07 12.40
N ALA A 414 -22.06 10.57 13.60
CA ALA A 414 -22.78 9.83 14.63
C ALA A 414 -24.26 9.62 14.32
N SER A 415 -24.91 10.57 13.62
CA SER A 415 -26.35 10.52 13.34
C SER A 415 -26.69 10.00 11.94
N GLY A 416 -25.73 9.98 11.00
CA GLY A 416 -25.98 9.73 9.59
C GLY A 416 -26.80 10.84 8.88
N GLN A 417 -27.05 11.96 9.55
CA GLN A 417 -27.85 13.04 8.99
C GLN A 417 -27.01 14.00 8.14
N PRO A 418 -27.56 14.56 7.06
CA PRO A 418 -26.87 15.56 6.24
C PRO A 418 -26.69 16.89 6.99
N PHE A 419 -25.91 17.81 6.41
CA PHE A 419 -25.47 19.07 7.01
C PHE A 419 -26.63 19.94 7.54
N GLY A 420 -27.64 20.21 6.73
CA GLY A 420 -28.77 21.11 7.11
C GLY A 420 -29.52 20.66 8.36
N PRO A 421 -30.07 19.44 8.41
CA PRO A 421 -30.70 18.89 9.62
C PRO A 421 -29.78 18.85 10.84
N THR A 422 -28.48 18.57 10.65
CA THR A 422 -27.52 18.51 11.76
C THR A 422 -27.30 19.89 12.39
N ILE A 423 -27.16 20.94 11.58
CA ILE A 423 -27.05 22.34 12.07
C ILE A 423 -28.29 22.75 12.82
N ALA A 424 -29.48 22.44 12.30
CA ALA A 424 -30.74 22.74 12.96
C ALA A 424 -30.84 22.05 14.33
N ALA A 425 -30.46 20.76 14.41
CA ALA A 425 -30.48 19.99 15.67
C ALA A 425 -29.47 20.52 16.71
N LEU A 426 -28.37 21.11 16.27
CA LEU A 426 -27.36 21.72 17.15
C LEU A 426 -27.69 23.17 17.53
N GLY A 427 -28.80 23.73 17.03
CA GLY A 427 -29.17 25.13 17.27
C GLY A 427 -28.16 26.14 16.72
N ILE A 428 -27.41 25.75 15.68
CA ILE A 428 -26.41 26.60 15.05
C ILE A 428 -27.13 27.44 13.99
N GLY A 429 -27.66 28.62 14.39
CA GLY A 429 -28.15 29.62 13.46
C GLY A 429 -27.01 30.48 12.89
N ALA A 430 -27.17 30.96 11.67
CA ALA A 430 -26.32 32.07 11.20
C ALA A 430 -26.58 33.25 12.14
N VAL A 431 -25.52 33.79 12.75
CA VAL A 431 -25.62 35.01 13.53
C VAL A 431 -25.89 36.14 12.53
N ASP A 432 -27.08 36.73 12.58
CA ASP A 432 -27.43 37.87 11.73
C ASP A 432 -26.47 39.02 11.98
N GLU A 433 -26.14 39.78 10.94
CA GLU A 433 -25.23 40.90 11.03
C GLU A 433 -25.74 41.93 12.05
N SER A 434 -27.06 42.10 12.18
CA SER A 434 -27.69 42.97 13.13
C SER A 434 -27.54 42.47 14.61
N GLU A 435 -27.63 41.15 14.84
CA GLU A 435 -27.38 40.53 16.12
C GLU A 435 -25.91 40.62 16.50
N LEU A 436 -25.02 40.42 15.57
CA LEU A 436 -23.56 40.53 15.77
C LEU A 436 -23.21 42.00 16.12
N GLU A 437 -23.76 42.97 15.40
CA GLU A 437 -23.52 44.38 15.65
C GLU A 437 -24.05 44.79 17.02
N LYS A 438 -25.25 44.34 17.39
CA LYS A 438 -25.81 44.56 18.74
C LYS A 438 -24.93 43.98 19.85
N LEU A 439 -24.49 42.71 19.69
CA LEU A 439 -23.58 42.07 20.62
C LEU A 439 -22.27 42.85 20.77
N CYS A 440 -21.67 43.26 19.65
CA CYS A 440 -20.44 44.04 19.65
C CYS A 440 -20.63 45.39 20.35
N ARG A 441 -21.72 46.12 20.09
CA ARG A 441 -22.04 47.40 20.77
C ARG A 441 -22.17 47.20 22.30
N GLU A 442 -22.87 46.16 22.75
CA GLU A 442 -22.96 45.84 24.18
C GLU A 442 -21.59 45.55 24.81
N LEU A 443 -20.75 44.75 24.14
CA LEU A 443 -19.40 44.44 24.62
C LEU A 443 -18.48 45.64 24.66
N LEU A 444 -18.55 46.55 23.66
CA LEU A 444 -17.78 47.79 23.62
C LEU A 444 -18.23 48.73 24.75
N ALA A 445 -19.53 48.87 24.96
CA ALA A 445 -20.10 49.72 26.06
C ALA A 445 -19.67 49.18 27.45
N ALA A 446 -19.61 47.86 27.62
CA ALA A 446 -19.17 47.24 28.86
C ALA A 446 -17.65 47.31 29.13
N ASN A 447 -16.83 47.68 28.11
CA ASN A 447 -15.38 47.68 28.19
C ASN A 447 -14.73 48.96 27.68
N PRO A 448 -15.04 50.13 28.26
CA PRO A 448 -14.59 51.47 27.75
C PRO A 448 -13.05 51.58 27.74
N LYS A 449 -12.35 50.93 28.68
CA LYS A 449 -10.87 50.92 28.70
C LYS A 449 -10.27 50.26 27.43
N ILE A 450 -10.83 49.11 27.00
CA ILE A 450 -10.37 48.41 25.79
C ILE A 450 -10.64 49.28 24.53
N VAL A 451 -11.78 49.99 24.52
CA VAL A 451 -12.12 50.93 23.43
C VAL A 451 -11.07 52.07 23.31
N ALA A 452 -10.66 52.63 24.48
CA ALA A 452 -9.61 53.65 24.51
C ALA A 452 -8.25 53.10 24.02
N GLU A 453 -7.84 51.94 24.50
CA GLU A 453 -6.59 51.29 24.06
C GLU A 453 -6.57 50.97 22.57
N VAL A 454 -7.70 50.52 22.02
CA VAL A 454 -7.81 50.25 20.57
C VAL A 454 -7.76 51.54 19.73
N LYS A 455 -8.34 52.63 20.22
CA LYS A 455 -8.20 53.95 19.58
C LYS A 455 -6.78 54.48 19.57
N GLU A 456 -5.96 54.10 20.59
CA GLU A 456 -4.52 54.37 20.67
C GLU A 456 -3.66 53.40 19.80
N GLY A 457 -4.28 52.48 19.07
CA GLY A 457 -3.59 51.49 18.23
C GLY A 457 -3.16 50.21 18.93
N LYS A 458 -3.52 50.01 20.21
CA LYS A 458 -3.20 48.80 20.98
C LYS A 458 -4.27 47.71 20.78
N LEU A 459 -4.09 46.83 19.80
CA LEU A 459 -5.07 45.82 19.40
C LEU A 459 -5.16 44.59 20.33
N LYS A 460 -4.30 44.47 21.33
CA LYS A 460 -4.27 43.29 22.24
C LYS A 460 -5.58 43.11 23.03
N GLY A 461 -6.27 44.15 23.38
CA GLY A 461 -7.56 44.12 24.11
C GLY A 461 -8.70 43.47 23.32
N LEU A 462 -8.64 43.45 21.98
CA LEU A 462 -9.69 42.82 21.16
C LEU A 462 -9.83 41.32 21.43
N GLY A 463 -8.76 40.64 21.83
CA GLY A 463 -8.82 39.21 22.15
C GLY A 463 -9.77 38.91 23.31
N SER A 464 -9.84 39.78 24.33
CA SER A 464 -10.77 39.63 25.46
C SER A 464 -12.23 39.89 25.07
N LEU A 465 -12.49 40.83 24.16
CA LEU A 465 -13.82 41.09 23.60
C LEU A 465 -14.32 39.90 22.78
N ILE A 466 -13.44 39.30 21.96
CA ILE A 466 -13.74 38.09 21.20
C ILE A 466 -14.06 36.92 22.14
N GLY A 467 -13.30 36.75 23.22
CA GLY A 467 -13.56 35.75 24.24
C GLY A 467 -14.92 35.96 24.94
N ALA A 468 -15.26 37.19 25.25
CA ALA A 468 -16.55 37.56 25.85
C ALA A 468 -17.73 37.37 24.88
N ALA A 469 -17.52 37.70 23.58
CA ALA A 469 -18.51 37.44 22.53
C ALA A 469 -18.83 35.95 22.41
N LYS A 470 -17.80 35.10 22.38
CA LYS A 470 -17.95 33.62 22.33
C LYS A 470 -18.65 33.04 23.53
N LYS A 471 -18.44 33.61 24.72
CA LYS A 471 -19.16 33.17 25.95
C LYS A 471 -20.65 33.50 25.89
N LYS A 472 -21.03 34.66 25.32
CA LYS A 472 -22.42 35.07 25.14
C LYS A 472 -23.13 34.36 23.99
N ASN A 473 -22.46 34.18 22.89
CA ASN A 473 -22.95 33.42 21.71
C ASN A 473 -21.83 32.59 21.12
N PRO A 474 -21.82 31.26 21.33
CA PRO A 474 -20.80 30.34 20.77
C PRO A 474 -20.73 30.31 19.25
N ASN A 475 -21.76 30.80 18.56
CA ASN A 475 -21.89 30.74 17.11
C ASN A 475 -21.20 31.93 16.40
N VAL A 476 -20.70 32.97 17.13
CA VAL A 476 -20.05 34.12 16.53
C VAL A 476 -18.68 33.78 15.96
N ASN A 477 -18.38 34.29 14.76
CA ASN A 477 -17.06 34.18 14.16
C ASN A 477 -16.11 35.20 14.78
N PRO A 478 -14.94 34.79 15.32
CA PRO A 478 -13.96 35.69 15.94
C PRO A 478 -13.48 36.81 15.03
N ASN A 479 -13.32 36.53 13.73
CA ASN A 479 -12.88 37.55 12.77
C ASN A 479 -13.98 38.57 12.51
N GLN A 480 -15.22 38.11 12.34
CA GLN A 480 -16.37 39.03 12.19
C GLN A 480 -16.58 39.90 13.43
N VAL A 481 -16.45 39.33 14.64
CA VAL A 481 -16.48 40.11 15.89
C VAL A 481 -15.38 41.16 15.89
N ARG A 482 -14.15 40.81 15.51
CA ARG A 482 -13.02 41.73 15.44
C ARG A 482 -13.26 42.87 14.44
N GLU A 483 -13.67 42.53 13.23
CA GLU A 483 -13.95 43.50 12.18
C GLU A 483 -15.11 44.45 12.54
N THR A 484 -16.20 43.89 13.11
CA THR A 484 -17.35 44.66 13.55
C THR A 484 -16.97 45.59 14.70
N CYS A 485 -16.21 45.11 15.69
CA CYS A 485 -15.72 45.96 16.78
C CYS A 485 -14.83 47.11 16.26
N LEU A 486 -13.90 46.83 15.35
CA LEU A 486 -13.04 47.85 14.75
C LEU A 486 -13.85 48.86 13.95
N ARG A 487 -14.84 48.42 13.15
CA ARG A 487 -15.75 49.27 12.40
C ARG A 487 -16.56 50.22 13.31
N LEU A 488 -17.07 49.69 14.43
CA LEU A 488 -17.85 50.46 15.38
C LEU A 488 -16.98 51.48 16.12
N ILE A 489 -15.79 51.08 16.57
CA ILE A 489 -14.82 51.99 17.24
C ILE A 489 -14.41 53.15 16.30
N GLY A 490 -14.20 52.84 14.99
CA GLY A 490 -13.83 53.82 13.99
C GLY A 490 -14.98 54.79 13.59
N LYS A 491 -16.25 54.34 13.67
CA LYS A 491 -17.43 55.20 13.41
C LYS A 491 -17.69 56.16 14.57
N ASP A 492 -17.51 55.71 15.79
CA ASP A 492 -17.70 56.57 17.01
C ASP A 492 -16.56 57.57 17.20
N GLY A 493 -15.50 57.53 16.40
CA GLY A 493 -14.38 58.47 16.46
C GLY A 493 -14.48 59.62 15.41
N ARG A 494 -15.56 59.67 14.63
CA ARG A 494 -15.82 60.73 13.61
C ARG A 494 -17.09 61.55 13.89
N SER A 495 -17.61 61.56 15.11
CA SER A 495 -18.69 62.42 15.56
C SER A 495 -18.19 63.51 16.51
#